data_616479ccaeaf0060263266d1a78e417d
#
_entry.id   616479ccaeaf0060263266d1a78e417d
#
_cell.length_a   1.000
_cell.length_b   1.000
_cell.length_c   1.000
_cell.angle_alpha   90.00
_cell.angle_beta   90.00
_cell.angle_gamma   90.00
#
_symmetry.space_group_name_H-M   'P 1'
#
loop_
_entity.id
_entity.type
_entity.pdbx_description
1 polymer ?
#
loop_
_entity_poly.entity_id
_entity_poly.type
_entity_poly.pdbx_seq_one_letter_code
_entity_poly.pdbx_strand_id
1 'polypeptide(L)'
;KPAPVKRTVTKAPTPPPAPRPMAIADPTPTPNAPTGVLTPQPPAPPIDAPVAETAAPASPPAAPPAPPSIQLPSSDADYLQNPRPAYPAISKRLGEQGKVIVRVYIGADGLPQRAELSKSSGYDRLDQLSISTVMRWKFVPGKRNGVPTAMSYNVPFNWVLE
;
A
#
# COMPACT_ATOMS: atom_id res chain seq x y z
N LYS A 1 -21.36 -39.44 40.39
CA LYS A 1 -20.89 -38.05 40.33
C LYS A 1 -19.49 -38.02 39.72
N PRO A 2 -19.29 -37.52 38.49
CA PRO A 2 -17.94 -37.38 37.97
C PRO A 2 -17.26 -36.20 38.64
N ALA A 3 -16.00 -36.38 39.06
CA ALA A 3 -15.18 -35.37 39.67
C ALA A 3 -14.76 -34.31 38.66
N PRO A 4 -14.58 -33.04 39.06
CA PRO A 4 -14.16 -31.99 38.15
C PRO A 4 -12.69 -32.19 37.76
N VAL A 5 -12.43 -32.30 36.48
CA VAL A 5 -11.09 -32.37 35.92
C VAL A 5 -10.45 -30.96 36.05
N LYS A 6 -9.46 -30.83 36.89
CA LYS A 6 -8.63 -29.63 36.97
C LYS A 6 -7.89 -29.45 35.66
N ARG A 7 -8.29 -28.46 34.84
CA ARG A 7 -7.51 -28.03 33.70
C ARG A 7 -6.21 -27.39 34.20
N THR A 8 -5.11 -28.08 34.04
CA THR A 8 -3.77 -27.50 34.16
C THR A 8 -3.61 -26.49 33.02
N VAL A 9 -3.58 -25.21 33.40
CA VAL A 9 -3.24 -24.14 32.45
C VAL A 9 -1.75 -24.30 32.15
N THR A 10 -1.46 -24.87 31.00
CA THR A 10 -0.09 -24.90 30.48
C THR A 10 0.28 -23.47 30.11
N LYS A 11 1.17 -22.89 30.91
CA LYS A 11 1.76 -21.58 30.69
C LYS A 11 2.42 -21.57 29.30
N ALA A 12 1.92 -20.72 28.41
CA ALA A 12 2.49 -20.54 27.09
C ALA A 12 3.97 -20.14 27.20
N PRO A 13 4.86 -20.68 26.37
CA PRO A 13 6.25 -20.28 26.37
C PRO A 13 6.37 -18.79 26.01
N THR A 14 7.07 -18.07 26.87
CA THR A 14 7.41 -16.67 26.66
C THR A 14 8.18 -16.53 25.33
N PRO A 15 7.78 -15.62 24.42
CA PRO A 15 8.54 -15.40 23.20
C PRO A 15 9.95 -14.89 23.56
N PRO A 16 11.00 -15.29 22.82
CA PRO A 16 12.35 -14.83 23.08
C PRO A 16 12.41 -13.29 22.92
N PRO A 17 13.24 -12.60 23.74
CA PRO A 17 13.38 -11.16 23.63
C PRO A 17 13.95 -10.79 22.26
N ALA A 18 13.34 -9.80 21.63
CA ALA A 18 13.79 -9.25 20.37
C ALA A 18 15.26 -8.79 20.48
N PRO A 19 16.10 -9.02 19.46
CA PRO A 19 17.47 -8.55 19.47
C PRO A 19 17.47 -7.01 19.57
N ARG A 20 18.18 -6.50 20.57
CA ARG A 20 18.40 -5.07 20.73
C ARG A 20 19.19 -4.58 19.51
N PRO A 21 18.81 -3.46 18.89
CA PRO A 21 19.64 -2.87 17.86
C PRO A 21 21.00 -2.51 18.47
N MET A 22 22.06 -3.08 17.90
CA MET A 22 23.42 -2.68 18.23
C MET A 22 23.57 -1.20 17.87
N ALA A 23 23.99 -0.40 18.85
CA ALA A 23 24.38 0.97 18.63
C ALA A 23 25.45 1.01 17.52
N ILE A 24 25.12 1.68 16.45
CA ILE A 24 26.06 2.02 15.38
C ILE A 24 27.05 2.98 16.04
N ALA A 25 28.31 2.56 16.15
CA ALA A 25 29.39 3.40 16.62
C ALA A 25 29.51 4.59 15.65
N ASP A 26 29.39 5.79 16.17
CA ASP A 26 29.69 7.02 15.45
C ASP A 26 31.09 6.95 14.86
N PRO A 27 31.27 7.22 13.56
CA PRO A 27 32.60 7.43 13.03
C PRO A 27 33.15 8.75 13.56
N THR A 28 34.14 8.67 14.39
CA THR A 28 34.97 9.81 14.82
C THR A 28 35.48 10.56 13.59
N PRO A 29 35.28 11.86 13.49
CA PRO A 29 35.87 12.63 12.41
C PRO A 29 37.40 12.71 12.60
N THR A 30 38.14 12.10 11.71
CA THR A 30 39.57 12.25 11.61
C THR A 30 39.89 13.68 11.15
N PRO A 31 40.66 14.46 11.89
CA PRO A 31 41.14 15.76 11.43
C PRO A 31 42.35 15.52 10.52
N ASN A 32 42.14 15.45 9.24
CA ASN A 32 43.21 15.61 8.25
C ASN A 32 42.66 16.36 7.03
N ALA A 33 42.61 17.65 7.17
CA ALA A 33 42.44 18.54 6.04
C ALA A 33 43.80 18.76 5.40
N PRO A 34 44.03 18.40 4.14
CA PRO A 34 45.19 18.87 3.43
C PRO A 34 45.00 20.35 3.11
N THR A 35 45.90 21.16 3.65
CA THR A 35 46.07 22.58 3.32
C THR A 35 46.45 22.70 1.85
N GLY A 36 45.44 23.00 1.00
CA GLY A 36 45.68 23.30 -0.41
C GLY A 36 46.36 24.66 -0.53
N VAL A 37 47.61 24.64 -0.95
CA VAL A 37 48.40 25.82 -1.32
C VAL A 37 47.72 26.46 -2.52
N LEU A 38 47.32 27.73 -2.36
CA LEU A 38 46.87 28.58 -3.46
C LEU A 38 48.09 28.98 -4.30
N THR A 39 48.24 28.33 -5.41
CA THR A 39 49.11 28.82 -6.48
C THR A 39 48.35 29.87 -7.28
N PRO A 40 48.88 31.11 -7.42
CA PRO A 40 48.23 32.10 -8.27
C PRO A 40 48.42 31.71 -9.74
N GLN A 41 47.31 31.53 -10.44
CA GLN A 41 47.29 31.30 -11.87
C GLN A 41 47.52 32.64 -12.60
N PRO A 42 48.43 32.70 -13.57
CA PRO A 42 48.68 33.92 -14.35
C PRO A 42 47.46 34.26 -15.23
N PRO A 43 47.18 35.54 -15.50
CA PRO A 43 46.05 35.96 -16.30
C PRO A 43 46.22 35.55 -17.77
N ALA A 44 45.17 34.90 -18.29
CA ALA A 44 45.09 34.60 -19.71
C ALA A 44 44.87 35.88 -20.55
N PRO A 45 45.45 35.93 -21.76
CA PRO A 45 45.29 37.10 -22.62
C PRO A 45 43.88 37.24 -23.18
N PRO A 46 43.39 38.44 -23.47
CA PRO A 46 42.07 38.65 -24.06
C PRO A 46 42.06 38.15 -25.49
N ILE A 47 41.14 37.25 -25.81
CA ILE A 47 40.87 36.84 -27.19
C ILE A 47 39.66 37.67 -27.64
N ASP A 48 39.96 38.73 -28.42
CA ASP A 48 38.99 39.36 -29.29
C ASP A 48 38.68 38.43 -30.44
N ALA A 49 37.46 37.94 -30.47
CA ALA A 49 36.86 37.43 -31.69
C ALA A 49 35.36 37.70 -31.66
N PRO A 50 34.79 38.42 -32.60
CA PRO A 50 33.37 38.50 -32.78
C PRO A 50 32.91 37.25 -33.49
N VAL A 51 32.29 36.33 -32.76
CA VAL A 51 31.61 35.22 -33.39
C VAL A 51 30.14 35.53 -33.44
N ALA A 52 29.68 35.51 -34.66
CA ALA A 52 28.34 35.68 -35.10
C ALA A 52 27.37 34.84 -34.27
N GLU A 53 26.39 35.54 -33.79
CA GLU A 53 25.12 35.09 -33.23
C GLU A 53 24.42 34.15 -34.24
N THR A 54 24.51 32.86 -33.99
CA THR A 54 23.55 31.93 -34.52
C THR A 54 22.59 31.56 -33.39
N ALA A 55 21.56 32.37 -33.26
CA ALA A 55 20.42 32.06 -32.41
C ALA A 55 19.79 30.76 -32.86
N ALA A 56 20.13 29.67 -32.17
CA ALA A 56 19.30 28.46 -32.24
C ALA A 56 17.93 28.81 -31.66
N PRO A 57 16.83 28.43 -32.30
CA PRO A 57 15.49 28.70 -31.76
C PRO A 57 15.40 28.00 -30.42
N ALA A 58 15.17 28.79 -29.38
CA ALA A 58 14.87 28.27 -28.04
C ALA A 58 13.64 27.39 -28.16
N SER A 59 13.83 26.11 -27.88
CA SER A 59 12.70 25.19 -27.70
C SER A 59 11.78 25.76 -26.63
N PRO A 60 10.48 25.81 -26.86
CA PRO A 60 9.56 26.35 -25.86
C PRO A 60 9.74 25.52 -24.56
N PRO A 61 9.67 26.17 -23.40
CA PRO A 61 9.79 25.47 -22.12
C PRO A 61 8.78 24.32 -22.08
N ALA A 62 9.30 23.13 -21.84
CA ALA A 62 8.44 21.96 -21.69
C ALA A 62 7.39 22.27 -20.62
N ALA A 63 6.11 22.14 -20.97
CA ALA A 63 5.04 22.29 -20.03
C ALA A 63 5.28 21.38 -18.83
N PRO A 64 4.96 21.81 -17.61
CA PRO A 64 5.14 20.98 -16.43
C PRO A 64 4.40 19.65 -16.64
N PRO A 65 5.00 18.50 -16.25
CA PRO A 65 4.36 17.22 -16.45
C PRO A 65 2.98 17.23 -15.78
N ALA A 66 1.95 16.85 -16.52
CA ALA A 66 0.60 16.75 -16.00
C ALA A 66 0.60 15.78 -14.80
N PRO A 67 -0.17 16.06 -13.74
CA PRO A 67 -0.25 15.18 -12.60
C PRO A 67 -0.66 13.77 -13.03
N PRO A 68 -0.10 12.72 -12.43
CA PRO A 68 -0.42 11.35 -12.83
C PRO A 68 -1.90 11.08 -12.62
N SER A 69 -2.60 10.66 -13.66
CA SER A 69 -4.00 10.26 -13.56
C SER A 69 -4.07 8.88 -12.90
N ILE A 70 -4.67 8.81 -11.70
CA ILE A 70 -4.88 7.58 -10.96
C ILE A 70 -6.36 7.23 -11.00
N GLN A 71 -6.68 6.06 -11.56
CA GLN A 71 -8.00 5.47 -11.49
C GLN A 71 -8.00 4.38 -10.43
N LEU A 72 -8.87 4.50 -9.44
CA LEU A 72 -8.98 3.51 -8.37
C LEU A 72 -9.69 2.24 -8.88
N PRO A 73 -9.38 1.08 -8.30
CA PRO A 73 -10.13 -0.14 -8.56
C PRO A 73 -11.60 0.00 -8.20
N SER A 74 -12.47 -0.75 -8.85
CA SER A 74 -13.90 -0.80 -8.55
C SER A 74 -14.42 -2.23 -8.55
N SER A 75 -15.43 -2.49 -7.73
CA SER A 75 -16.19 -3.75 -7.68
C SER A 75 -17.58 -3.63 -8.30
N ASP A 76 -17.98 -2.41 -8.70
CA ASP A 76 -19.37 -2.09 -9.04
C ASP A 76 -19.65 -2.09 -10.55
N ALA A 77 -18.71 -2.55 -11.37
CA ALA A 77 -18.92 -2.66 -12.79
C ALA A 77 -19.93 -3.80 -13.09
N ASP A 78 -21.01 -3.48 -13.80
CA ASP A 78 -22.12 -4.40 -14.07
C ASP A 78 -21.71 -5.71 -14.73
N TYR A 79 -20.62 -5.69 -15.51
CA TYR A 79 -20.12 -6.89 -16.19
C TYR A 79 -19.32 -7.84 -15.29
N LEU A 80 -18.99 -7.44 -14.06
CA LEU A 80 -18.18 -8.26 -13.14
C LEU A 80 -18.98 -9.39 -12.50
N GLN A 81 -20.31 -9.30 -12.51
CA GLN A 81 -21.23 -10.30 -11.94
C GLN A 81 -20.83 -10.75 -10.53
N ASN A 82 -20.48 -9.82 -9.69
CA ASN A 82 -20.12 -10.11 -8.30
C ASN A 82 -21.36 -10.39 -7.45
N PRO A 83 -21.67 -11.65 -7.11
CA PRO A 83 -22.86 -11.96 -6.33
C PRO A 83 -22.72 -11.41 -4.91
N ARG A 84 -23.80 -10.84 -4.39
CA ARG A 84 -23.85 -10.48 -2.98
C ARG A 84 -23.77 -11.75 -2.13
N PRO A 85 -22.99 -11.75 -1.04
CA PRO A 85 -22.91 -12.91 -0.17
C PRO A 85 -24.26 -13.20 0.47
N ALA A 86 -24.62 -14.51 0.53
CA ALA A 86 -25.82 -14.93 1.22
C ALA A 86 -25.64 -14.75 2.73
N TYR A 87 -26.68 -14.25 3.39
CA TYR A 87 -26.66 -14.06 4.85
C TYR A 87 -26.56 -15.42 5.55
N PRO A 88 -25.60 -15.64 6.46
CA PRO A 88 -25.49 -16.93 7.15
C PRO A 88 -26.74 -17.21 7.98
N ALA A 89 -27.32 -18.40 7.86
CA ALA A 89 -28.54 -18.75 8.56
C ALA A 89 -28.41 -18.64 10.10
N ILE A 90 -27.22 -18.94 10.63
CA ILE A 90 -26.92 -18.83 12.05
C ILE A 90 -26.88 -17.37 12.49
N SER A 91 -26.17 -16.53 11.74
CA SER A 91 -26.08 -15.09 12.02
C SER A 91 -27.46 -14.42 11.92
N LYS A 92 -28.29 -14.87 10.97
CA LYS A 92 -29.68 -14.41 10.84
C LYS A 92 -30.52 -14.77 12.09
N ARG A 93 -30.37 -16.00 12.61
CA ARG A 93 -31.10 -16.43 13.83
C ARG A 93 -30.63 -15.71 15.08
N LEU A 94 -29.34 -15.37 15.16
CA LEU A 94 -28.75 -14.67 16.29
C LEU A 94 -28.92 -13.15 16.23
N GLY A 95 -29.45 -12.61 15.13
CA GLY A 95 -29.60 -11.17 14.95
C GLY A 95 -28.27 -10.44 14.78
N GLU A 96 -27.22 -11.14 14.28
CA GLU A 96 -25.89 -10.56 14.08
C GLU A 96 -25.94 -9.61 12.88
N GLN A 97 -25.73 -8.32 13.10
CA GLN A 97 -25.74 -7.28 12.07
C GLN A 97 -24.49 -6.40 12.21
N GLY A 98 -24.06 -5.80 11.10
CA GLY A 98 -22.94 -4.86 11.18
C GLY A 98 -22.37 -4.48 9.82
N LYS A 99 -21.43 -3.55 9.85
CA LYS A 99 -20.70 -3.14 8.66
C LYS A 99 -19.28 -3.68 8.70
N VAL A 100 -18.92 -4.47 7.70
CA VAL A 100 -17.57 -4.97 7.49
C VAL A 100 -16.90 -4.14 6.41
N ILE A 101 -15.64 -3.79 6.58
CA ILE A 101 -14.82 -3.22 5.51
C ILE A 101 -13.65 -4.14 5.30
N VAL A 102 -13.55 -4.71 4.10
CA VAL A 102 -12.45 -5.58 3.70
C VAL A 102 -11.53 -4.82 2.75
N ARG A 103 -10.25 -4.75 3.09
CA ARG A 103 -9.21 -4.22 2.20
C ARG A 103 -8.74 -5.35 1.29
N VAL A 104 -8.89 -5.17 0.00
CA VAL A 104 -8.52 -6.16 -1.02
C VAL A 104 -7.34 -5.61 -1.82
N TYR A 105 -6.32 -6.41 -2.01
CA TYR A 105 -5.20 -6.12 -2.91
C TYR A 105 -5.52 -6.75 -4.26
N ILE A 106 -5.72 -5.91 -5.25
CA ILE A 106 -6.17 -6.28 -6.60
C ILE A 106 -4.98 -6.20 -7.53
N GLY A 107 -4.71 -7.27 -8.27
CA GLY A 107 -3.68 -7.31 -9.30
C GLY A 107 -4.02 -6.45 -10.53
N ALA A 108 -3.05 -6.25 -11.40
CA ALA A 108 -3.25 -5.57 -12.67
C ALA A 108 -4.23 -6.32 -13.61
N ASP A 109 -4.46 -7.58 -13.33
CA ASP A 109 -5.43 -8.47 -14.00
C ASP A 109 -6.86 -8.34 -13.46
N GLY A 110 -7.08 -7.55 -12.40
CA GLY A 110 -8.38 -7.39 -11.75
C GLY A 110 -8.75 -8.53 -10.80
N LEU A 111 -7.83 -9.44 -10.52
CA LEU A 111 -8.06 -10.53 -9.57
C LEU A 111 -7.60 -10.15 -8.16
N PRO A 112 -8.35 -10.55 -7.12
CA PRO A 112 -7.94 -10.33 -5.74
C PRO A 112 -6.77 -11.26 -5.41
N GLN A 113 -5.65 -10.69 -4.97
CA GLN A 113 -4.47 -11.44 -4.55
C GLN A 113 -4.46 -11.69 -3.05
N ARG A 114 -4.98 -10.74 -2.29
CA ARG A 114 -5.03 -10.78 -0.83
C ARG A 114 -6.20 -9.95 -0.34
N ALA A 115 -6.83 -10.42 0.74
CA ALA A 115 -7.88 -9.69 1.43
C ALA A 115 -7.57 -9.61 2.93
N GLU A 116 -7.74 -8.44 3.51
CA GLU A 116 -7.51 -8.17 4.92
C GLU A 116 -8.73 -7.48 5.53
N LEU A 117 -9.04 -7.81 6.77
CA LEU A 117 -10.11 -7.14 7.49
C LEU A 117 -9.63 -5.74 7.92
N SER A 118 -10.26 -4.70 7.39
CA SER A 118 -9.99 -3.31 7.77
C SER A 118 -10.90 -2.85 8.89
N LYS A 119 -12.17 -3.27 8.89
CA LYS A 119 -13.13 -3.00 9.94
C LYS A 119 -14.03 -4.21 10.14
N SER A 120 -14.08 -4.72 11.38
CA SER A 120 -14.96 -5.81 11.79
C SER A 120 -16.38 -5.34 12.02
N SER A 121 -17.35 -6.22 11.78
CA SER A 121 -18.75 -6.04 12.21
C SER A 121 -18.95 -6.28 13.71
N GLY A 122 -17.97 -6.92 14.38
CA GLY A 122 -18.09 -7.46 15.73
C GLY A 122 -18.46 -8.95 15.75
N TYR A 123 -18.64 -9.56 14.59
CA TYR A 123 -19.03 -10.97 14.45
C TYR A 123 -18.13 -11.70 13.45
N ASP A 124 -17.32 -12.61 13.92
CA ASP A 124 -16.33 -13.33 13.11
C ASP A 124 -16.93 -14.04 11.89
N ARG A 125 -18.15 -14.54 12.01
CA ARG A 125 -18.84 -15.21 10.90
C ARG A 125 -19.10 -14.29 9.72
N LEU A 126 -19.57 -13.07 10.00
CA LEU A 126 -19.82 -12.06 8.98
C LEU A 126 -18.51 -11.57 8.36
N ASP A 127 -17.49 -11.42 9.19
CA ASP A 127 -16.17 -10.96 8.76
C ASP A 127 -15.51 -11.99 7.85
N GLN A 128 -15.46 -13.26 8.25
CA GLN A 128 -14.89 -14.35 7.45
C GLN A 128 -15.65 -14.57 6.14
N LEU A 129 -16.98 -14.47 6.17
CA LEU A 129 -17.77 -14.59 4.96
C LEU A 129 -17.50 -13.43 4.01
N SER A 130 -17.34 -12.22 4.52
CA SER A 130 -16.98 -11.06 3.70
C SER A 130 -15.63 -11.24 3.02
N ILE A 131 -14.60 -11.69 3.77
CA ILE A 131 -13.26 -11.97 3.22
C ILE A 131 -13.33 -13.07 2.15
N SER A 132 -13.98 -14.18 2.43
CA SER A 132 -14.10 -15.30 1.48
C SER A 132 -14.89 -14.92 0.22
N THR A 133 -15.84 -14.02 0.35
CA THR A 133 -16.64 -13.53 -0.79
C THR A 133 -15.80 -12.66 -1.71
N VAL A 134 -15.05 -11.69 -1.17
CA VAL A 134 -14.22 -10.80 -2.01
C VAL A 134 -13.12 -11.55 -2.74
N MET A 135 -12.63 -12.66 -2.18
CA MET A 135 -11.62 -13.50 -2.86
C MET A 135 -12.17 -14.25 -4.08
N ARG A 136 -13.51 -14.32 -4.22
CA ARG A 136 -14.19 -14.91 -5.39
C ARG A 136 -14.65 -13.86 -6.39
N TRP A 137 -14.66 -12.60 -5.99
CA TRP A 137 -15.10 -11.51 -6.85
C TRP A 137 -14.04 -11.15 -7.88
N LYS A 138 -14.51 -10.49 -8.92
CA LYS A 138 -13.64 -9.86 -9.91
C LYS A 138 -13.73 -8.35 -9.74
N PHE A 139 -12.64 -7.66 -10.05
CA PHE A 139 -12.53 -6.23 -9.88
C PHE A 139 -12.04 -5.58 -11.18
N VAL A 140 -12.38 -4.32 -11.37
CA VAL A 140 -11.69 -3.49 -12.35
C VAL A 140 -10.34 -3.11 -11.76
N PRO A 141 -9.21 -3.42 -12.42
CA PRO A 141 -7.91 -3.04 -11.89
C PRO A 141 -7.76 -1.53 -11.87
N GLY A 142 -7.11 -1.02 -10.85
CA GLY A 142 -6.71 0.38 -10.83
C GLY A 142 -5.73 0.68 -11.97
N LYS A 143 -5.77 1.90 -12.49
CA LYS A 143 -4.86 2.35 -13.54
C LYS A 143 -4.06 3.56 -13.07
N ARG A 144 -2.78 3.57 -13.41
CA ARG A 144 -1.91 4.74 -13.25
C ARG A 144 -1.43 5.17 -14.63
N ASN A 145 -1.77 6.38 -15.04
CA ASN A 145 -1.49 6.88 -16.40
C ASN A 145 -2.01 5.96 -17.52
N GLY A 146 -3.19 5.35 -17.32
CA GLY A 146 -3.79 4.41 -18.26
C GLY A 146 -3.25 2.98 -18.20
N VAL A 147 -2.20 2.70 -17.42
CA VAL A 147 -1.60 1.37 -17.27
C VAL A 147 -2.23 0.65 -16.07
N PRO A 148 -2.78 -0.56 -16.24
CA PRO A 148 -3.29 -1.36 -15.15
C PRO A 148 -2.19 -1.62 -14.11
N THR A 149 -2.46 -1.31 -12.86
CA THR A 149 -1.50 -1.40 -11.77
C THR A 149 -2.15 -2.06 -10.56
N ALA A 150 -1.42 -2.92 -9.87
CA ALA A 150 -1.89 -3.51 -8.63
C ALA A 150 -2.15 -2.42 -7.58
N MET A 151 -3.36 -2.41 -7.02
CA MET A 151 -3.78 -1.43 -6.02
C MET A 151 -4.66 -2.08 -4.96
N SER A 152 -4.73 -1.44 -3.78
CA SER A 152 -5.67 -1.86 -2.75
C SER A 152 -6.99 -1.10 -2.87
N TYR A 153 -8.08 -1.80 -2.57
CA TYR A 153 -9.44 -1.25 -2.57
C TYR A 153 -10.19 -1.70 -1.31
N ASN A 154 -11.01 -0.83 -0.75
CA ASN A 154 -11.82 -1.13 0.42
C ASN A 154 -13.24 -1.46 0.00
N VAL A 155 -13.68 -2.69 0.23
CA VAL A 155 -15.02 -3.17 -0.09
C VAL A 155 -15.88 -3.11 1.18
N PRO A 156 -16.93 -2.28 1.21
CA PRO A 156 -17.85 -2.25 2.33
C PRO A 156 -18.96 -3.30 2.15
N PHE A 157 -19.21 -4.11 3.18
CA PHE A 157 -20.36 -5.00 3.29
C PHE A 157 -21.28 -4.50 4.39
N ASN A 158 -22.54 -4.29 4.05
CA ASN A 158 -23.57 -3.95 5.02
C ASN A 158 -24.41 -5.21 5.26
N TRP A 159 -24.26 -5.79 6.45
CA TRP A 159 -25.04 -6.91 6.93
C TRP A 159 -26.22 -6.38 7.75
N VAL A 160 -27.38 -6.31 7.13
CA VAL A 160 -28.62 -5.84 7.75
C VAL A 160 -29.65 -6.95 7.60
N LEU A 161 -30.42 -7.21 8.65
CA LEU A 161 -31.57 -8.11 8.63
C LEU A 161 -32.80 -7.32 8.20
N GLU A 162 -33.44 -7.78 7.15
CA GLU A 162 -34.78 -7.33 6.74
C GLU A 162 -35.85 -8.16 7.45
#